data_218bfc143ba68f621608ab4a0d07f532
#
_entry.id   218bfc143ba68f621608ab4a0d07f532
#
_cell.length_a   1.000
_cell.length_b   1.000
_cell.length_c   1.000
_cell.angle_alpha   90.00
_cell.angle_beta   90.00
_cell.angle_gamma   90.00
#
_symmetry.space_group_name_H-M   'P 1'
#
loop_
_entity.id
_entity.type
_entity.pdbx_description
1 polymer ?
#
loop_
_entity_poly.entity_id
_entity_poly.type
_entity_poly.pdbx_seq_one_letter_code
_entity_poly.pdbx_strand_id
1 'polypeptide(L)'
;MKHEFAKRLAKGVLGIAAAGVFAAGVGSASAEELKVYTAIEADDLKRYAEEFNKQYPDIEIKWVRDSTGIVTAKLLAEKQNPQADIVWGLAATSLMLLKNEGMTHAYMPKGGDKLDKRFIDTANPPHWTGMDAWVAAICVNTIEAEANNLPIPTSWQDLTKPIYKGHVVMPNPNSSGTGFLDVASWLQMFGEEGGWEFLDALHQNIAWYTHSGSKPCRQAGSGETPIGVSFAYRGAKVKAKGAPIEIVIPSEGIGWDMEATAIMKGTKHLDAAKKLADFTVTREANVMYNSVYAVIAYPGIAEPVKHYPDNVAEAMIDNDFEWVASNRMRILKEWQKRYDSKSEPKS
;
A
#
# COMPACT_ATOMS: atom_id res chain seq x y z
N MET A 1 42.79 81.43 24.61
CA MET A 1 42.29 82.73 24.10
C MET A 1 40.90 82.48 23.60
N LYS A 2 39.92 82.95 24.40
CA LYS A 2 38.99 83.99 23.99
C LYS A 2 38.05 83.55 22.85
N HIS A 3 36.76 83.58 22.87
CA HIS A 3 35.60 84.16 23.60
C HIS A 3 34.37 83.48 23.01
N GLU A 4 33.43 82.99 23.78
CA GLU A 4 32.16 83.63 24.11
C GLU A 4 31.41 84.35 22.94
N PHE A 5 30.14 83.91 22.80
CA PHE A 5 28.88 84.65 22.94
C PHE A 5 27.75 83.84 22.28
N ALA A 6 26.83 83.25 22.87
CA ALA A 6 25.61 83.67 23.55
C ALA A 6 24.43 84.11 22.61
N LYS A 7 23.28 83.45 22.83
CA LYS A 7 21.87 83.89 22.79
C LYS A 7 21.14 83.99 21.43
N ARG A 8 20.00 83.45 21.19
CA ARG A 8 18.68 83.40 21.77
C ARG A 8 17.67 82.72 20.85
N LEU A 9 16.80 81.92 21.41
CA LEU A 9 15.33 81.78 21.21
C LEU A 9 14.71 81.93 19.82
N ALA A 10 14.01 80.84 19.38
CA ALA A 10 12.56 80.94 19.08
C ALA A 10 11.89 79.56 19.04
N LYS A 11 10.71 79.49 19.63
CA LYS A 11 9.83 78.34 19.74
C LYS A 11 9.24 77.95 18.38
N GLY A 12 9.21 76.67 18.05
CA GLY A 12 8.36 76.11 17.00
C GLY A 12 7.97 74.67 17.37
N VAL A 13 6.80 74.53 17.94
CA VAL A 13 6.16 73.24 18.19
C VAL A 13 5.63 72.76 16.87
N LEU A 14 6.20 71.68 16.34
CA LEU A 14 5.58 70.90 15.26
C LEU A 14 5.48 69.44 15.73
N GLY A 15 4.22 69.04 15.98
CA GLY A 15 3.90 67.67 16.32
C GLY A 15 4.14 66.72 15.17
N ILE A 16 5.01 65.73 15.38
CA ILE A 16 5.18 64.59 14.47
C ILE A 16 4.26 63.49 15.00
N ALA A 17 3.14 63.28 14.30
CA ALA A 17 2.29 62.11 14.47
C ALA A 17 3.09 60.88 14.02
N ALA A 18 3.52 60.05 14.97
CA ALA A 18 4.07 58.74 14.70
C ALA A 18 2.97 57.81 14.20
N ALA A 19 2.83 57.66 12.89
CA ALA A 19 2.02 56.59 12.29
C ALA A 19 2.73 55.27 12.57
N GLY A 20 2.27 54.57 13.59
CA GLY A 20 2.69 53.17 13.85
C GLY A 20 2.24 52.28 12.71
N VAL A 21 3.16 51.91 11.82
CA VAL A 21 2.94 50.84 10.87
C VAL A 21 2.93 49.54 11.67
N PHE A 22 1.75 49.04 11.98
CA PHE A 22 1.57 47.65 12.36
C PHE A 22 1.89 46.80 11.14
N ALA A 23 3.15 46.38 11.00
CA ALA A 23 3.52 45.26 10.16
C ALA A 23 2.87 44.01 10.79
N ALA A 24 1.66 43.66 10.32
CA ALA A 24 1.10 42.38 10.58
C ALA A 24 2.12 41.36 9.96
N GLY A 25 2.94 40.78 10.79
CA GLY A 25 3.79 39.67 10.40
C GLY A 25 2.85 38.55 9.96
N VAL A 26 2.75 38.36 8.65
CA VAL A 26 2.22 37.11 8.08
C VAL A 26 3.24 36.06 8.46
N GLY A 27 3.11 35.49 9.66
CA GLY A 27 3.83 34.30 10.04
C GLY A 27 3.43 33.24 8.99
N SER A 28 4.37 32.84 8.16
CA SER A 28 4.23 31.65 7.35
C SER A 28 3.96 30.51 8.34
N ALA A 29 2.70 30.09 8.47
CA ALA A 29 2.38 28.89 9.20
C ALA A 29 3.22 27.78 8.57
N SER A 30 4.15 27.21 9.33
CA SER A 30 4.88 26.03 8.88
C SER A 30 3.84 24.95 8.62
N ALA A 31 3.92 24.30 7.46
CA ALA A 31 3.03 23.18 7.16
C ALA A 31 3.11 22.15 8.28
N GLU A 32 1.97 21.61 8.68
CA GLU A 32 1.90 20.55 9.68
C GLU A 32 2.41 19.26 9.06
N GLU A 33 3.48 18.68 9.62
CA GLU A 33 4.03 17.42 9.13
C GLU A 33 3.19 16.25 9.62
N LEU A 34 2.71 15.43 8.68
CA LEU A 34 1.99 14.19 8.95
C LEU A 34 2.83 13.00 8.52
N LYS A 35 3.23 12.17 9.47
CA LYS A 35 4.04 10.98 9.19
C LYS A 35 3.14 9.81 8.79
N VAL A 36 3.19 9.44 7.50
CA VAL A 36 2.33 8.46 6.86
C VAL A 36 3.11 7.20 6.54
N TYR A 37 2.76 6.08 7.17
CA TYR A 37 3.34 4.77 6.84
C TYR A 37 2.52 4.11 5.73
N THR A 38 3.20 3.46 4.77
CA THR A 38 2.52 2.95 3.57
C THR A 38 3.23 1.77 2.93
N ALA A 39 2.45 0.91 2.28
CA ALA A 39 2.93 -0.09 1.33
C ALA A 39 2.52 0.21 -0.12
N ILE A 40 1.83 1.32 -0.38
CA ILE A 40 1.48 1.79 -1.73
C ILE A 40 2.74 1.76 -2.62
N GLU A 41 2.57 1.41 -3.88
CA GLU A 41 3.66 1.41 -4.84
C GLU A 41 4.29 2.81 -4.98
N ALA A 42 5.62 2.88 -4.92
CA ALA A 42 6.36 4.14 -4.90
C ALA A 42 6.03 5.08 -6.07
N ASP A 43 5.66 4.48 -7.21
CA ASP A 43 5.26 5.21 -8.43
C ASP A 43 4.01 6.08 -8.25
N ASP A 44 3.19 5.80 -7.22
CA ASP A 44 1.89 6.44 -7.01
C ASP A 44 1.90 7.47 -5.87
N LEU A 45 2.89 7.42 -4.95
CA LEU A 45 2.94 8.26 -3.75
C LEU A 45 2.86 9.76 -4.05
N LYS A 46 3.60 10.23 -5.08
CA LYS A 46 3.61 11.63 -5.48
C LYS A 46 2.21 12.09 -5.87
N ARG A 47 1.55 11.33 -6.74
CA ARG A 47 0.20 11.64 -7.22
C ARG A 47 -0.82 11.66 -6.08
N TYR A 48 -0.72 10.72 -5.13
CA TYR A 48 -1.61 10.64 -3.99
C TYR A 48 -1.45 11.86 -3.06
N ALA A 49 -0.20 12.25 -2.77
CA ALA A 49 0.06 13.45 -1.99
C ALA A 49 -0.42 14.72 -2.70
N GLU A 50 -0.16 14.86 -4.00
CA GLU A 50 -0.61 16.02 -4.79
C GLU A 50 -2.13 16.16 -4.80
N GLU A 51 -2.88 15.05 -4.91
CA GLU A 51 -4.34 15.09 -4.89
C GLU A 51 -4.88 15.48 -3.52
N PHE A 52 -4.31 14.94 -2.44
CA PHE A 52 -4.63 15.34 -1.07
C PHE A 52 -4.34 16.82 -0.82
N ASN A 53 -3.17 17.30 -1.24
CA ASN A 53 -2.73 18.67 -1.00
C ASN A 53 -3.52 19.73 -1.77
N LYS A 54 -4.32 19.37 -2.79
CA LYS A 54 -5.28 20.29 -3.41
C LYS A 54 -6.34 20.78 -2.40
N GLN A 55 -6.71 19.92 -1.44
CA GLN A 55 -7.70 20.25 -0.41
C GLN A 55 -7.04 20.73 0.90
N TYR A 56 -5.84 20.24 1.20
CA TYR A 56 -5.13 20.49 2.46
C TYR A 56 -3.68 20.92 2.20
N PRO A 57 -3.46 22.12 1.63
CA PRO A 57 -2.12 22.60 1.27
C PRO A 57 -1.22 22.86 2.50
N ASP A 58 -1.80 23.00 3.68
CA ASP A 58 -1.08 23.26 4.94
C ASP A 58 -0.60 21.97 5.64
N ILE A 59 -0.84 20.79 5.06
CA ILE A 59 -0.40 19.51 5.61
C ILE A 59 0.64 18.89 4.69
N GLU A 60 1.85 18.67 5.20
CA GLU A 60 2.94 18.02 4.48
C GLU A 60 3.00 16.53 4.82
N ILE A 61 2.85 15.65 3.83
CA ILE A 61 2.95 14.21 4.03
C ILE A 61 4.44 13.79 4.04
N LYS A 62 4.85 13.17 5.14
CA LYS A 62 6.17 12.53 5.29
C LYS A 62 6.01 11.02 5.18
N TRP A 63 6.30 10.50 3.99
CA TRP A 63 6.17 9.08 3.70
C TRP A 63 7.24 8.22 4.37
N VAL A 64 6.80 7.14 5.01
CA VAL A 64 7.65 6.01 5.40
C VAL A 64 7.14 4.78 4.66
N ARG A 65 7.84 4.41 3.59
CA ARG A 65 7.39 3.40 2.64
C ARG A 65 8.28 2.16 2.66
N ASP A 66 7.66 0.98 2.76
CA ASP A 66 8.27 -0.32 2.45
C ASP A 66 7.19 -1.33 2.05
N SER A 67 7.56 -2.58 1.81
CA SER A 67 6.61 -3.69 1.59
C SER A 67 5.79 -3.97 2.85
N THR A 68 4.57 -4.46 2.67
CA THR A 68 3.56 -4.62 3.74
C THR A 68 4.09 -5.33 4.98
N GLY A 69 4.82 -6.45 4.81
CA GLY A 69 5.35 -7.20 5.95
C GLY A 69 6.35 -6.38 6.76
N ILE A 70 7.20 -5.59 6.10
CA ILE A 70 8.21 -4.74 6.75
C ILE A 70 7.53 -3.57 7.49
N VAL A 71 6.56 -2.90 6.84
CA VAL A 71 5.79 -1.81 7.49
C VAL A 71 5.04 -2.36 8.70
N THR A 72 4.41 -3.53 8.59
CA THR A 72 3.70 -4.17 9.70
C THR A 72 4.66 -4.50 10.87
N ALA A 73 5.81 -5.10 10.58
CA ALA A 73 6.80 -5.42 11.59
C ALA A 73 7.36 -4.16 12.28
N LYS A 74 7.60 -3.09 11.49
CA LYS A 74 8.04 -1.80 12.01
C LYS A 74 7.01 -1.18 12.95
N LEU A 75 5.74 -1.14 12.55
CA LEU A 75 4.65 -0.65 13.40
C LEU A 75 4.56 -1.43 14.71
N LEU A 76 4.60 -2.77 14.65
CA LEU A 76 4.60 -3.61 15.85
C LEU A 76 5.79 -3.34 16.77
N ALA A 77 7.00 -3.17 16.23
CA ALA A 77 8.19 -2.83 16.99
C ALA A 77 8.10 -1.45 17.68
N GLU A 78 7.36 -0.51 17.07
CA GLU A 78 7.12 0.84 17.59
C GLU A 78 5.92 0.92 18.54
N LYS A 79 5.26 -0.21 18.88
CA LYS A 79 4.02 -0.24 19.69
C LYS A 79 4.11 0.59 20.99
N GLN A 80 5.25 0.56 21.67
CA GLN A 80 5.46 1.29 22.93
C GLN A 80 5.79 2.78 22.73
N ASN A 81 6.23 3.17 21.54
CA ASN A 81 6.55 4.54 21.16
C ASN A 81 6.18 4.78 19.70
N PRO A 82 4.87 4.89 19.38
CA PRO A 82 4.39 5.03 18.01
C PRO A 82 4.99 6.24 17.30
N GLN A 83 5.48 6.02 16.08
CA GLN A 83 6.08 7.05 15.26
C GLN A 83 5.17 7.49 14.10
N ALA A 84 4.30 6.59 13.64
CA ALA A 84 3.33 6.90 12.59
C ALA A 84 2.13 7.65 13.15
N ASP A 85 1.65 8.64 12.41
CA ASP A 85 0.39 9.33 12.71
C ASP A 85 -0.79 8.58 12.10
N ILE A 86 -0.61 8.12 10.89
CA ILE A 86 -1.63 7.42 10.12
C ILE A 86 -0.95 6.42 9.16
N VAL A 87 -1.63 5.35 8.88
CA VAL A 87 -1.30 4.44 7.77
C VAL A 87 -2.22 4.77 6.61
N TRP A 88 -1.67 4.90 5.41
CA TRP A 88 -2.42 5.04 4.17
C TRP A 88 -1.95 4.00 3.15
N GLY A 89 -2.80 3.02 2.85
CA GLY A 89 -2.49 1.93 1.94
C GLY A 89 -1.55 0.87 2.53
N LEU A 90 -2.06 0.14 3.50
CA LEU A 90 -1.47 -1.10 4.01
C LEU A 90 -2.54 -2.19 3.94
N ALA A 91 -2.13 -3.45 3.81
CA ALA A 91 -3.06 -4.57 3.81
C ALA A 91 -4.06 -4.49 4.97
N ALA A 92 -5.36 -4.64 4.69
CA ALA A 92 -6.39 -4.66 5.73
C ALA A 92 -6.13 -5.77 6.75
N THR A 93 -5.65 -6.94 6.33
CA THR A 93 -5.26 -8.03 7.23
C THR A 93 -4.14 -7.63 8.20
N SER A 94 -3.23 -6.73 7.80
CA SER A 94 -2.23 -6.15 8.70
C SER A 94 -2.85 -5.13 9.66
N LEU A 95 -3.79 -4.29 9.19
CA LEU A 95 -4.50 -3.34 10.05
C LEU A 95 -5.39 -4.03 11.08
N MET A 96 -6.00 -5.18 10.72
CA MET A 96 -6.74 -6.02 11.68
C MET A 96 -5.82 -6.55 12.78
N LEU A 97 -4.60 -7.00 12.45
CA LEU A 97 -3.61 -7.38 13.44
C LEU A 97 -3.25 -6.19 14.36
N LEU A 98 -2.98 -5.00 13.81
CA LEU A 98 -2.66 -3.80 14.58
C LEU A 98 -3.84 -3.35 15.45
N LYS A 99 -5.07 -3.49 14.98
CA LYS A 99 -6.30 -3.26 15.76
C LYS A 99 -6.36 -4.20 16.97
N ASN A 100 -6.14 -5.50 16.75
CA ASN A 100 -6.14 -6.51 17.83
C ASN A 100 -5.04 -6.24 18.86
N GLU A 101 -3.92 -5.65 18.45
CA GLU A 101 -2.85 -5.17 19.32
C GLU A 101 -3.15 -3.83 20.01
N GLY A 102 -4.33 -3.23 19.76
CA GLY A 102 -4.78 -1.96 20.37
C GLY A 102 -4.02 -0.73 19.88
N MET A 103 -3.45 -0.77 18.68
CA MET A 103 -2.56 0.26 18.11
C MET A 103 -3.27 1.27 17.22
N THR A 104 -4.53 1.05 16.87
CA THR A 104 -5.31 1.93 15.97
C THR A 104 -6.31 2.78 16.76
N HIS A 105 -6.64 3.95 16.21
CA HIS A 105 -7.66 4.86 16.73
C HIS A 105 -8.97 4.65 15.98
N ALA A 106 -10.05 4.38 16.71
CA ALA A 106 -11.37 4.18 16.10
C ALA A 106 -11.91 5.52 15.55
N TYR A 107 -12.21 5.58 14.27
CA TYR A 107 -12.74 6.74 13.60
C TYR A 107 -13.49 6.36 12.33
N MET A 108 -14.74 6.82 12.20
CA MET A 108 -15.47 6.75 10.93
C MET A 108 -15.15 8.02 10.12
N PRO A 109 -14.41 7.91 9.01
CA PRO A 109 -14.15 9.05 8.14
C PRO A 109 -15.45 9.64 7.58
N LYS A 110 -15.48 10.96 7.36
CA LYS A 110 -16.64 11.64 6.77
C LYS A 110 -16.89 11.14 5.35
N GLY A 111 -18.06 10.55 5.13
CA GLY A 111 -18.43 9.93 3.87
C GLY A 111 -17.99 8.47 3.74
N GLY A 112 -17.36 7.87 4.75
CA GLY A 112 -16.98 6.46 4.78
C GLY A 112 -18.18 5.52 4.77
N ASP A 113 -19.34 5.99 5.20
CA ASP A 113 -20.62 5.27 5.13
C ASP A 113 -21.10 5.00 3.68
N LYS A 114 -20.51 5.67 2.68
CA LYS A 114 -20.79 5.49 1.25
C LYS A 114 -19.99 4.36 0.61
N LEU A 115 -18.96 3.86 1.28
CA LEU A 115 -18.15 2.77 0.78
C LEU A 115 -18.92 1.45 0.79
N ASP A 116 -18.54 0.51 -0.06
CA ASP A 116 -18.98 -0.89 0.03
C ASP A 116 -18.59 -1.43 1.41
N LYS A 117 -19.53 -2.07 2.10
CA LYS A 117 -19.36 -2.56 3.47
C LYS A 117 -18.20 -3.54 3.64
N ARG A 118 -17.81 -4.24 2.57
CA ARG A 118 -16.63 -5.11 2.56
C ARG A 118 -15.32 -4.35 2.83
N PHE A 119 -15.32 -3.05 2.52
CA PHE A 119 -14.18 -2.14 2.70
C PHE A 119 -14.23 -1.34 4.00
N ILE A 120 -15.03 -1.75 4.97
CA ILE A 120 -15.15 -1.06 6.26
C ILE A 120 -14.97 -2.08 7.38
N ASP A 121 -14.12 -1.76 8.37
CA ASP A 121 -14.00 -2.56 9.59
C ASP A 121 -15.37 -2.74 10.26
N THR A 122 -15.64 -3.92 10.74
CA THR A 122 -16.92 -4.29 11.38
C THR A 122 -17.17 -3.65 12.74
N ALA A 123 -16.13 -3.06 13.37
CA ALA A 123 -16.27 -2.30 14.61
C ALA A 123 -17.04 -0.99 14.40
N ASN A 124 -17.66 -0.47 15.44
CA ASN A 124 -18.35 0.82 15.43
C ASN A 124 -17.90 1.71 16.58
N PRO A 125 -17.13 2.80 16.36
CA PRO A 125 -16.56 3.23 15.07
C PRO A 125 -15.53 2.26 14.51
N PRO A 126 -15.33 2.24 13.17
CA PRO A 126 -14.33 1.38 12.54
C PRO A 126 -12.90 1.81 12.90
N HIS A 127 -11.97 0.88 12.88
CA HIS A 127 -10.56 1.13 13.09
C HIS A 127 -9.77 1.29 11.79
N TRP A 128 -10.35 0.87 10.67
CA TRP A 128 -9.79 1.04 9.33
C TRP A 128 -10.88 1.14 8.28
N THR A 129 -10.55 1.75 7.15
CA THR A 129 -11.37 1.79 5.93
C THR A 129 -10.52 1.42 4.73
N GLY A 130 -11.05 0.55 3.86
CA GLY A 130 -10.41 0.12 2.63
C GLY A 130 -10.49 1.18 1.52
N MET A 131 -9.64 1.04 0.54
CA MET A 131 -9.49 1.95 -0.60
C MET A 131 -9.78 1.23 -1.91
N ASP A 132 -9.10 0.13 -2.14
CA ASP A 132 -9.12 -0.72 -3.32
C ASP A 132 -8.72 -2.14 -2.95
N ALA A 133 -8.87 -3.08 -3.88
CA ALA A 133 -8.39 -4.44 -3.71
C ALA A 133 -7.30 -4.75 -4.74
N TRP A 134 -6.18 -5.30 -4.27
CA TRP A 134 -5.22 -5.91 -5.16
C TRP A 134 -5.39 -7.43 -5.15
N VAL A 135 -5.16 -8.04 -6.29
CA VAL A 135 -5.44 -9.46 -6.53
C VAL A 135 -4.21 -10.18 -7.05
N ALA A 136 -4.01 -11.42 -6.62
CA ALA A 136 -2.96 -12.28 -7.11
C ALA A 136 -3.07 -12.52 -8.63
N ALA A 137 -1.94 -12.63 -9.30
CA ALA A 137 -1.87 -12.97 -10.72
C ALA A 137 -0.51 -13.57 -11.08
N ILE A 138 -0.47 -14.30 -12.17
CA ILE A 138 0.78 -14.80 -12.75
C ILE A 138 1.15 -13.90 -13.93
N CYS A 139 2.37 -13.37 -13.92
CA CYS A 139 2.96 -12.63 -15.04
C CYS A 139 3.86 -13.56 -15.83
N VAL A 140 3.53 -13.82 -17.10
CA VAL A 140 4.30 -14.69 -17.98
C VAL A 140 4.92 -13.85 -19.08
N ASN A 141 6.26 -13.86 -19.20
CA ASN A 141 6.93 -13.29 -20.37
C ASN A 141 6.75 -14.28 -21.54
N THR A 142 6.04 -13.86 -22.57
CA THR A 142 5.68 -14.75 -23.71
C THR A 142 6.90 -15.13 -24.55
N ILE A 143 7.89 -14.24 -24.68
CA ILE A 143 9.13 -14.49 -25.41
C ILE A 143 10.01 -15.50 -24.65
N GLU A 144 10.20 -15.27 -23.35
CA GLU A 144 10.99 -16.18 -22.51
C GLU A 144 10.31 -17.55 -22.36
N ALA A 145 8.98 -17.59 -22.26
CA ALA A 145 8.23 -18.83 -22.21
C ALA A 145 8.42 -19.65 -23.50
N GLU A 146 8.31 -19.02 -24.67
CA GLU A 146 8.55 -19.67 -25.97
C GLU A 146 10.00 -20.17 -26.09
N ALA A 147 10.98 -19.32 -25.74
CA ALA A 147 12.40 -19.67 -25.81
C ALA A 147 12.78 -20.87 -24.92
N ASN A 148 12.09 -21.06 -23.80
CA ASN A 148 12.29 -22.15 -22.86
C ASN A 148 11.30 -23.32 -23.07
N ASN A 149 10.46 -23.29 -24.10
CA ASN A 149 9.41 -24.28 -24.39
C ASN A 149 8.43 -24.46 -23.20
N LEU A 150 8.14 -23.39 -22.46
CA LEU A 150 7.20 -23.40 -21.34
C LEU A 150 5.78 -23.11 -21.84
N PRO A 151 4.80 -23.97 -21.58
CA PRO A 151 3.40 -23.60 -21.82
C PRO A 151 3.00 -22.45 -20.89
N ILE A 152 2.06 -21.62 -21.32
CA ILE A 152 1.46 -20.60 -20.44
C ILE A 152 0.58 -21.32 -19.41
N PRO A 153 0.84 -21.16 -18.09
CA PRO A 153 0.03 -21.79 -17.06
C PRO A 153 -1.38 -21.18 -17.06
N THR A 154 -2.39 -22.01 -16.78
CA THR A 154 -3.79 -21.57 -16.68
C THR A 154 -4.37 -21.75 -15.28
N SER A 155 -3.61 -22.37 -14.40
CA SER A 155 -3.99 -22.70 -13.04
C SER A 155 -2.81 -22.53 -12.08
N TRP A 156 -3.06 -22.42 -10.78
CA TRP A 156 -2.00 -22.47 -9.77
C TRP A 156 -1.31 -23.83 -9.80
N GLN A 157 -2.08 -24.92 -9.94
CA GLN A 157 -1.56 -26.27 -10.00
C GLN A 157 -0.58 -26.50 -11.17
N ASP A 158 -0.75 -25.79 -12.28
CA ASP A 158 0.20 -25.87 -13.40
C ASP A 158 1.62 -25.54 -12.96
N LEU A 159 1.80 -24.55 -12.07
CA LEU A 159 3.11 -24.10 -11.61
C LEU A 159 3.87 -25.17 -10.81
N THR A 160 3.22 -26.26 -10.39
CA THR A 160 3.88 -27.40 -9.71
C THR A 160 4.46 -28.42 -10.68
N LYS A 161 4.14 -28.32 -11.98
CA LYS A 161 4.66 -29.26 -13.00
C LYS A 161 6.17 -29.13 -13.16
N PRO A 162 6.91 -30.25 -13.31
CA PRO A 162 8.38 -30.22 -13.40
C PRO A 162 8.95 -29.36 -14.52
N ILE A 163 8.18 -29.10 -15.58
CA ILE A 163 8.62 -28.25 -16.70
C ILE A 163 8.95 -26.81 -16.26
N TYR A 164 8.35 -26.32 -15.17
CA TYR A 164 8.58 -24.96 -14.66
C TYR A 164 9.73 -24.87 -13.66
N LYS A 165 10.48 -25.95 -13.43
CA LYS A 165 11.56 -25.98 -12.44
C LYS A 165 12.62 -24.90 -12.70
N GLY A 166 12.78 -23.99 -11.73
CA GLY A 166 13.74 -22.88 -11.81
C GLY A 166 13.27 -21.69 -12.68
N HIS A 167 12.03 -21.74 -13.19
CA HIS A 167 11.48 -20.69 -14.05
C HIS A 167 10.43 -19.79 -13.35
N VAL A 168 10.12 -20.06 -12.10
CA VAL A 168 9.12 -19.31 -11.32
C VAL A 168 9.79 -18.52 -10.22
N VAL A 169 9.44 -17.25 -10.09
CA VAL A 169 9.79 -16.41 -8.93
C VAL A 169 8.50 -15.93 -8.27
N MET A 170 8.52 -15.79 -6.94
CA MET A 170 7.39 -15.26 -6.19
C MET A 170 7.87 -14.42 -4.99
N PRO A 171 7.00 -13.58 -4.39
CA PRO A 171 7.39 -12.79 -3.24
C PRO A 171 7.53 -13.64 -1.97
N ASN A 172 8.48 -13.28 -1.11
CA ASN A 172 8.58 -13.81 0.25
C ASN A 172 7.43 -13.26 1.11
N PRO A 173 6.57 -14.09 1.72
CA PRO A 173 5.42 -13.64 2.50
C PRO A 173 5.79 -12.90 3.79
N ASN A 174 7.02 -13.09 4.32
CA ASN A 174 7.46 -12.37 5.51
C ASN A 174 7.70 -10.87 5.23
N SER A 175 8.16 -10.52 4.03
CA SER A 175 8.38 -9.12 3.65
C SER A 175 7.24 -8.55 2.81
N SER A 176 6.62 -9.35 1.95
CA SER A 176 5.62 -8.92 0.96
C SER A 176 4.19 -9.23 1.39
N GLY A 177 3.31 -8.23 1.30
CA GLY A 177 1.86 -8.44 1.42
C GLY A 177 1.31 -9.35 0.34
N THR A 178 1.79 -9.24 -0.91
CA THR A 178 1.40 -10.13 -2.00
C THR A 178 1.83 -11.57 -1.73
N GLY A 179 3.06 -11.79 -1.30
CA GLY A 179 3.49 -13.14 -0.94
C GLY A 179 2.67 -13.74 0.20
N PHE A 180 2.29 -12.94 1.21
CA PHE A 180 1.42 -13.41 2.28
C PHE A 180 -0.01 -13.68 1.80
N LEU A 181 -0.55 -12.83 0.96
CA LEU A 181 -1.83 -13.00 0.29
C LEU A 181 -1.88 -14.34 -0.48
N ASP A 182 -0.85 -14.60 -1.30
CA ASP A 182 -0.75 -15.84 -2.09
C ASP A 182 -0.79 -17.08 -1.18
N VAL A 183 0.08 -17.13 -0.17
CA VAL A 183 0.14 -18.26 0.76
C VAL A 183 -1.17 -18.44 1.52
N ALA A 184 -1.73 -17.37 2.08
CA ALA A 184 -2.98 -17.44 2.85
C ALA A 184 -4.17 -17.86 1.98
N SER A 185 -4.23 -17.41 0.72
CA SER A 185 -5.30 -17.80 -0.19
C SER A 185 -5.19 -19.26 -0.64
N TRP A 186 -3.99 -19.78 -0.91
CA TRP A 186 -3.82 -21.19 -1.24
C TRP A 186 -4.18 -22.12 -0.08
N LEU A 187 -3.88 -21.72 1.18
CA LEU A 187 -4.33 -22.44 2.37
C LEU A 187 -5.86 -22.45 2.50
N GLN A 188 -6.54 -21.39 2.09
CA GLN A 188 -8.00 -21.33 2.08
C GLN A 188 -8.60 -22.13 0.91
N MET A 189 -8.05 -22.00 -0.30
CA MET A 189 -8.56 -22.68 -1.50
C MET A 189 -8.38 -24.20 -1.45
N PHE A 190 -7.23 -24.67 -0.99
CA PHE A 190 -6.88 -26.09 -0.99
C PHE A 190 -7.04 -26.75 0.38
N GLY A 191 -7.44 -26.00 1.41
CA GLY A 191 -7.40 -26.42 2.80
C GLY A 191 -5.99 -26.37 3.40
N GLU A 192 -5.89 -26.46 4.72
CA GLU A 192 -4.60 -26.31 5.43
C GLU A 192 -3.55 -27.32 4.96
N GLU A 193 -3.90 -28.60 4.91
CA GLU A 193 -2.98 -29.67 4.48
C GLU A 193 -2.65 -29.56 2.99
N GLY A 194 -3.68 -29.51 2.12
CA GLY A 194 -3.49 -29.42 0.67
C GLY A 194 -2.78 -28.14 0.24
N GLY A 195 -2.98 -27.03 0.95
CA GLY A 195 -2.26 -25.79 0.69
C GLY A 195 -0.76 -25.90 0.99
N TRP A 196 -0.38 -26.57 2.08
CA TRP A 196 1.04 -26.83 2.35
C TRP A 196 1.65 -27.85 1.37
N GLU A 197 0.92 -28.88 0.96
CA GLU A 197 1.35 -29.84 -0.08
C GLU A 197 1.56 -29.11 -1.43
N PHE A 198 0.65 -28.22 -1.80
CA PHE A 198 0.81 -27.37 -2.99
C PHE A 198 2.08 -26.50 -2.90
N LEU A 199 2.30 -25.85 -1.76
CA LEU A 199 3.49 -25.01 -1.53
C LEU A 199 4.79 -25.83 -1.56
N ASP A 200 4.81 -27.05 -1.01
CA ASP A 200 5.96 -27.96 -1.08
C ASP A 200 6.29 -28.33 -2.54
N ALA A 201 5.27 -28.59 -3.36
CA ALA A 201 5.44 -28.87 -4.78
C ALA A 201 5.87 -27.64 -5.57
N LEU A 202 5.24 -26.48 -5.34
CA LEU A 202 5.59 -25.21 -5.98
C LEU A 202 7.03 -24.81 -5.65
N HIS A 203 7.47 -24.97 -4.41
CA HIS A 203 8.82 -24.64 -3.96
C HIS A 203 9.91 -25.36 -4.80
N GLN A 204 9.66 -26.56 -5.31
CA GLN A 204 10.62 -27.26 -6.18
C GLN A 204 10.90 -26.47 -7.45
N ASN A 205 9.88 -25.74 -7.95
CA ASN A 205 9.95 -24.97 -9.19
C ASN A 205 10.36 -23.51 -8.99
N ILE A 206 10.29 -22.99 -7.75
CA ILE A 206 10.73 -21.63 -7.43
C ILE A 206 12.25 -21.52 -7.60
N ALA A 207 12.67 -20.50 -8.35
CA ALA A 207 14.06 -20.10 -8.48
C ALA A 207 14.54 -19.35 -7.24
N TRP A 208 13.82 -18.29 -6.86
CA TRP A 208 14.04 -17.53 -5.61
C TRP A 208 12.77 -16.80 -5.16
N TYR A 209 12.75 -16.39 -3.89
CA TYR A 209 11.72 -15.55 -3.31
C TYR A 209 12.20 -14.11 -3.22
N THR A 210 11.43 -13.17 -3.79
CA THR A 210 11.79 -11.74 -3.83
C THR A 210 11.32 -11.00 -2.58
N HIS A 211 12.01 -9.91 -2.23
CA HIS A 211 11.61 -9.06 -1.10
C HIS A 211 10.25 -8.37 -1.34
N SER A 212 10.04 -7.86 -2.56
CA SER A 212 8.88 -7.04 -2.92
C SER A 212 7.86 -7.81 -3.75
N GLY A 213 6.56 -7.59 -3.51
CA GLY A 213 5.46 -8.20 -4.25
C GLY A 213 5.42 -7.86 -5.73
N SER A 214 5.90 -6.68 -6.10
CA SER A 214 5.92 -6.19 -7.49
C SER A 214 7.14 -6.66 -8.30
N LYS A 215 8.20 -7.15 -7.64
CA LYS A 215 9.45 -7.54 -8.31
C LYS A 215 9.27 -8.71 -9.28
N PRO A 216 8.53 -9.78 -8.97
CA PRO A 216 8.37 -10.90 -9.90
C PRO A 216 7.77 -10.51 -11.26
N CYS A 217 6.69 -9.70 -11.30
CA CYS A 217 6.15 -9.19 -12.56
C CYS A 217 7.13 -8.26 -13.30
N ARG A 218 7.94 -7.46 -12.57
CA ARG A 218 8.97 -6.63 -13.20
C ARG A 218 10.07 -7.48 -13.83
N GLN A 219 10.52 -8.52 -13.16
CA GLN A 219 11.51 -9.48 -13.66
C GLN A 219 10.98 -10.27 -14.88
N ALA A 220 9.72 -10.69 -14.83
CA ALA A 220 9.07 -11.26 -16.01
C ALA A 220 9.01 -10.24 -17.17
N GLY A 221 8.62 -8.99 -16.88
CA GLY A 221 8.55 -7.95 -17.88
C GLY A 221 9.88 -7.58 -18.54
N SER A 222 10.99 -7.69 -17.80
CA SER A 222 12.35 -7.45 -18.32
C SER A 222 13.01 -8.67 -18.99
N GLY A 223 12.38 -9.86 -18.94
CA GLY A 223 12.96 -11.10 -19.43
C GLY A 223 13.99 -11.73 -18.49
N GLU A 224 14.09 -11.27 -17.24
CA GLU A 224 14.99 -11.87 -16.24
C GLU A 224 14.50 -13.26 -15.78
N THR A 225 13.19 -13.45 -15.81
CA THR A 225 12.54 -14.73 -15.51
C THR A 225 11.33 -14.93 -16.41
N PRO A 226 11.02 -16.17 -16.85
CA PRO A 226 9.81 -16.43 -17.64
C PRO A 226 8.51 -16.16 -16.89
N ILE A 227 8.45 -16.51 -15.60
CA ILE A 227 7.21 -16.51 -14.81
C ILE A 227 7.41 -15.83 -13.46
N GLY A 228 6.56 -14.85 -13.17
CA GLY A 228 6.49 -14.17 -11.88
C GLY A 228 5.11 -14.29 -11.25
N VAL A 229 5.00 -14.90 -10.07
CA VAL A 229 3.80 -14.80 -9.23
C VAL A 229 3.82 -13.42 -8.57
N SER A 230 2.74 -12.65 -8.73
CA SER A 230 2.68 -11.26 -8.28
C SER A 230 1.22 -10.79 -8.19
N PHE A 231 0.89 -9.60 -8.67
CA PHE A 231 -0.48 -9.07 -8.65
C PHE A 231 -0.83 -8.34 -9.94
N ALA A 232 -2.14 -8.37 -10.28
CA ALA A 232 -2.65 -7.94 -11.59
C ALA A 232 -2.31 -6.47 -11.92
N TYR A 233 -2.40 -5.54 -10.95
CA TYR A 233 -2.01 -4.14 -11.15
C TYR A 233 -0.57 -4.01 -11.66
N ARG A 234 0.39 -4.72 -11.05
CA ARG A 234 1.79 -4.65 -11.48
C ARG A 234 1.97 -5.24 -12.88
N GLY A 235 1.27 -6.33 -13.18
CA GLY A 235 1.22 -6.91 -14.52
C GLY A 235 0.71 -5.89 -15.54
N ALA A 236 -0.44 -5.26 -15.29
CA ALA A 236 -1.03 -4.25 -16.17
C ALA A 236 -0.08 -3.06 -16.41
N LYS A 237 0.58 -2.58 -15.34
CA LYS A 237 1.53 -1.45 -15.43
C LYS A 237 2.79 -1.79 -16.24
N VAL A 238 3.30 -3.01 -16.11
CA VAL A 238 4.46 -3.50 -16.88
C VAL A 238 4.08 -3.71 -18.35
N LYS A 239 2.92 -4.32 -18.62
CA LYS A 239 2.37 -4.49 -19.98
C LYS A 239 2.11 -3.16 -20.67
N ALA A 240 1.61 -2.16 -19.94
CA ALA A 240 1.38 -0.80 -20.46
C ALA A 240 2.68 -0.10 -20.90
N LYS A 241 3.84 -0.50 -20.38
CA LYS A 241 5.17 -0.04 -20.81
C LYS A 241 5.74 -0.81 -21.99
N GLY A 242 4.96 -1.73 -22.58
CA GLY A 242 5.33 -2.49 -23.76
C GLY A 242 6.03 -3.81 -23.50
N ALA A 243 6.09 -4.27 -22.24
CA ALA A 243 6.67 -5.58 -21.94
C ALA A 243 5.81 -6.72 -22.56
N PRO A 244 6.45 -7.79 -23.10
CA PRO A 244 5.77 -8.90 -23.72
C PRO A 244 5.24 -9.89 -22.68
N ILE A 245 4.32 -9.42 -21.81
CA ILE A 245 3.77 -10.28 -20.76
C ILE A 245 2.29 -10.57 -20.97
N GLU A 246 1.92 -11.79 -20.60
CA GLU A 246 0.54 -12.19 -20.34
C GLU A 246 0.28 -12.17 -18.84
N ILE A 247 -0.91 -11.69 -18.47
CA ILE A 247 -1.36 -11.66 -17.08
C ILE A 247 -2.41 -12.74 -16.94
N VAL A 248 -2.07 -13.80 -16.24
CA VAL A 248 -2.94 -14.96 -16.08
C VAL A 248 -3.67 -14.87 -14.75
N ILE A 249 -4.98 -15.04 -14.81
CA ILE A 249 -5.86 -15.26 -13.67
C ILE A 249 -6.12 -16.77 -13.61
N PRO A 250 -5.57 -17.48 -12.62
CA PRO A 250 -5.71 -18.92 -12.48
C PRO A 250 -7.15 -19.38 -12.29
N SER A 251 -7.46 -20.53 -12.89
CA SER A 251 -8.82 -21.09 -12.95
C SER A 251 -9.42 -21.49 -11.61
N GLU A 252 -8.61 -21.75 -10.60
CA GLU A 252 -9.06 -22.08 -9.24
C GLU A 252 -9.58 -20.88 -8.46
N GLY A 253 -9.33 -19.67 -8.99
CA GLY A 253 -9.57 -18.43 -8.30
C GLY A 253 -8.30 -17.74 -7.83
N ILE A 254 -8.44 -16.53 -7.34
CA ILE A 254 -7.31 -15.68 -6.92
C ILE A 254 -7.52 -15.12 -5.52
N GLY A 255 -6.44 -15.14 -4.73
CA GLY A 255 -6.38 -14.41 -3.49
C GLY A 255 -6.42 -12.90 -3.70
N TRP A 256 -6.92 -12.21 -2.70
CA TRP A 256 -6.98 -10.76 -2.69
C TRP A 256 -6.89 -10.22 -1.26
N ASP A 257 -6.42 -9.01 -1.15
CA ASP A 257 -6.51 -8.19 0.07
C ASP A 257 -6.84 -6.76 -0.37
N MET A 258 -7.11 -5.87 0.54
CA MET A 258 -7.38 -4.47 0.23
C MET A 258 -6.32 -3.56 0.83
N GLU A 259 -5.93 -2.51 0.07
CA GLU A 259 -5.23 -1.39 0.66
C GLU A 259 -6.20 -0.64 1.55
N ALA A 260 -5.78 -0.30 2.75
CA ALA A 260 -6.64 0.33 3.73
C ALA A 260 -5.90 1.40 4.55
N THR A 261 -6.68 2.28 5.16
CA THR A 261 -6.22 3.43 5.95
C THR A 261 -6.64 3.25 7.41
N ALA A 262 -5.74 3.58 8.33
CA ALA A 262 -6.00 3.57 9.78
C ALA A 262 -5.22 4.67 10.49
N ILE A 263 -5.88 5.42 11.35
CA ILE A 263 -5.24 6.40 12.23
C ILE A 263 -4.53 5.65 13.36
N MET A 264 -3.29 6.01 13.66
CA MET A 264 -2.54 5.38 14.73
C MET A 264 -2.92 5.96 16.09
N LYS A 265 -3.09 5.07 17.09
CA LYS A 265 -3.42 5.48 18.44
C LYS A 265 -2.27 6.28 19.07
N GLY A 266 -2.59 7.41 19.65
CA GLY A 266 -1.59 8.25 20.34
C GLY A 266 -0.88 9.26 19.44
N THR A 267 -1.28 9.38 18.16
CA THR A 267 -0.79 10.47 17.30
C THR A 267 -1.01 11.84 17.94
N LYS A 268 -0.05 12.73 17.79
CA LYS A 268 -0.15 14.13 18.21
C LYS A 268 -0.80 15.01 17.13
N HIS A 269 -0.97 14.49 15.93
CA HIS A 269 -1.51 15.16 14.74
C HIS A 269 -2.89 14.60 14.37
N LEU A 270 -3.76 14.36 15.38
CA LEU A 270 -5.03 13.67 15.19
C LEU A 270 -5.95 14.37 14.18
N ASP A 271 -6.00 15.70 14.19
CA ASP A 271 -6.87 16.48 13.29
C ASP A 271 -6.37 16.38 11.84
N ALA A 272 -5.07 16.45 11.60
CA ALA A 272 -4.47 16.24 10.29
C ALA A 272 -4.67 14.78 9.81
N ALA A 273 -4.49 13.79 10.70
CA ALA A 273 -4.75 12.39 10.41
C ALA A 273 -6.22 12.12 10.04
N LYS A 274 -7.17 12.77 10.72
CA LYS A 274 -8.60 12.70 10.36
C LYS A 274 -8.89 13.32 8.99
N LYS A 275 -8.28 14.47 8.67
CA LYS A 275 -8.42 15.07 7.33
C LYS A 275 -7.93 14.14 6.23
N LEU A 276 -6.80 13.47 6.45
CA LEU A 276 -6.31 12.48 5.50
C LEU A 276 -7.24 11.26 5.43
N ALA A 277 -7.71 10.72 6.55
CA ALA A 277 -8.68 9.62 6.57
C ALA A 277 -9.99 10.00 5.86
N ASP A 278 -10.50 11.22 6.08
CA ASP A 278 -11.69 11.74 5.37
C ASP A 278 -11.45 11.81 3.85
N PHE A 279 -10.27 12.25 3.42
CA PHE A 279 -9.90 12.30 2.01
C PHE A 279 -9.87 10.91 1.36
N THR A 280 -9.30 9.90 2.06
CA THR A 280 -9.12 8.56 1.47
C THR A 280 -10.42 7.86 1.08
N VAL A 281 -11.55 8.25 1.65
CA VAL A 281 -12.88 7.69 1.38
C VAL A 281 -13.71 8.52 0.39
N THR A 282 -13.16 9.64 -0.11
CA THR A 282 -13.87 10.49 -1.07
C THR A 282 -14.02 9.83 -2.43
N ARG A 283 -14.99 10.31 -3.22
CA ARG A 283 -15.15 9.88 -4.62
C ARG A 283 -13.90 10.20 -5.44
N GLU A 284 -13.32 11.36 -5.23
CA GLU A 284 -12.11 11.85 -5.92
C GLU A 284 -10.91 10.94 -5.67
N ALA A 285 -10.68 10.55 -4.41
CA ALA A 285 -9.64 9.60 -4.05
C ALA A 285 -9.89 8.23 -4.72
N ASN A 286 -11.12 7.74 -4.71
CA ASN A 286 -11.46 6.45 -5.33
C ASN A 286 -11.35 6.46 -6.86
N VAL A 287 -11.64 7.58 -7.54
CA VAL A 287 -11.34 7.75 -8.98
C VAL A 287 -9.83 7.68 -9.22
N MET A 288 -9.04 8.26 -8.33
CA MET A 288 -7.57 8.16 -8.41
C MET A 288 -7.09 6.71 -8.22
N TYR A 289 -7.65 5.96 -7.25
CA TYR A 289 -7.33 4.52 -7.06
C TYR A 289 -7.74 3.70 -8.29
N ASN A 290 -8.92 3.94 -8.86
CA ASN A 290 -9.40 3.22 -10.05
C ASN A 290 -8.51 3.41 -11.29
N SER A 291 -7.68 4.44 -11.33
CA SER A 291 -6.73 4.59 -12.45
C SER A 291 -5.73 3.43 -12.56
N VAL A 292 -5.62 2.60 -11.51
CA VAL A 292 -4.67 1.47 -11.41
C VAL A 292 -5.27 0.19 -10.84
N TYR A 293 -6.37 0.26 -10.08
CA TYR A 293 -7.05 -0.89 -9.49
C TYR A 293 -8.44 -1.07 -10.08
N ALA A 294 -8.78 -2.29 -10.49
CA ALA A 294 -10.10 -2.60 -11.06
C ALA A 294 -11.22 -2.63 -10.01
N VAL A 295 -10.88 -2.99 -8.77
CA VAL A 295 -11.83 -3.08 -7.65
C VAL A 295 -11.50 -1.99 -6.63
N ILE A 296 -12.46 -1.10 -6.38
CA ILE A 296 -12.33 0.04 -5.46
C ILE A 296 -13.46 0.07 -4.43
N ALA A 297 -13.22 0.75 -3.33
CA ALA A 297 -14.16 0.78 -2.21
C ALA A 297 -15.44 1.60 -2.48
N TYR A 298 -15.38 2.62 -3.33
CA TYR A 298 -16.53 3.47 -3.64
C TYR A 298 -17.39 2.86 -4.75
N PRO A 299 -18.65 2.47 -4.46
CA PRO A 299 -19.46 1.73 -5.43
C PRO A 299 -19.91 2.59 -6.62
N GLY A 300 -20.07 1.96 -7.79
CA GLY A 300 -20.71 2.55 -8.97
C GLY A 300 -19.88 3.58 -9.75
N ILE A 301 -18.57 3.67 -9.48
CA ILE A 301 -17.67 4.59 -10.19
C ILE A 301 -16.45 3.91 -10.82
N ALA A 302 -16.31 2.59 -10.64
CA ALA A 302 -15.21 1.86 -11.22
C ALA A 302 -15.33 1.80 -12.76
N GLU A 303 -14.23 2.16 -13.42
CA GLU A 303 -14.07 2.09 -14.87
C GLU A 303 -13.03 1.01 -15.22
N PRO A 304 -13.06 0.43 -16.43
CA PRO A 304 -12.08 -0.55 -16.86
C PRO A 304 -10.65 0.00 -16.82
N VAL A 305 -9.74 -0.75 -16.20
CA VAL A 305 -8.32 -0.39 -16.15
C VAL A 305 -7.59 -1.03 -17.32
N LYS A 306 -6.83 -0.22 -18.08
CA LYS A 306 -6.13 -0.68 -19.26
C LYS A 306 -5.17 -1.83 -18.94
N HIS A 307 -5.25 -2.90 -19.74
CA HIS A 307 -4.46 -4.14 -19.60
C HIS A 307 -4.73 -4.94 -18.31
N TYR A 308 -5.68 -4.53 -17.50
CA TYR A 308 -6.14 -5.34 -16.38
C TYR A 308 -7.00 -6.50 -16.93
N PRO A 309 -6.91 -7.72 -16.38
CA PRO A 309 -7.79 -8.82 -16.80
C PRO A 309 -9.28 -8.51 -16.51
N ASP A 310 -10.17 -8.90 -17.44
CA ASP A 310 -11.58 -8.53 -17.36
C ASP A 310 -12.38 -9.29 -16.28
N ASN A 311 -11.95 -10.51 -15.93
CA ASN A 311 -12.68 -11.42 -15.03
C ASN A 311 -12.16 -11.43 -13.59
N VAL A 312 -11.48 -10.36 -13.16
CA VAL A 312 -10.81 -10.33 -11.84
C VAL A 312 -11.80 -10.43 -10.69
N ALA A 313 -12.90 -9.68 -10.74
CA ALA A 313 -13.86 -9.64 -9.63
C ALA A 313 -14.55 -11.00 -9.41
N GLU A 314 -14.83 -11.71 -10.50
CA GLU A 314 -15.46 -13.03 -10.47
C GLU A 314 -14.48 -14.13 -9.99
N ALA A 315 -13.19 -13.93 -10.22
CA ALA A 315 -12.16 -14.88 -9.82
C ALA A 315 -11.70 -14.73 -8.36
N MET A 316 -12.05 -13.61 -7.70
CA MET A 316 -11.71 -13.38 -6.29
C MET A 316 -12.38 -14.43 -5.40
N ILE A 317 -11.58 -15.12 -4.57
CA ILE A 317 -12.10 -16.11 -3.61
C ILE A 317 -12.92 -15.43 -2.50
N ASP A 318 -13.80 -16.18 -1.86
CA ASP A 318 -14.41 -15.77 -0.60
C ASP A 318 -13.35 -15.80 0.50
N ASN A 319 -12.70 -14.64 0.73
CA ASN A 319 -11.53 -14.53 1.60
C ASN A 319 -11.96 -14.27 3.05
N ASP A 320 -11.66 -15.19 3.96
CA ASP A 320 -11.84 -15.01 5.40
C ASP A 320 -10.69 -14.15 5.99
N PHE A 321 -10.87 -12.84 5.96
CA PHE A 321 -9.90 -11.86 6.47
C PHE A 321 -9.59 -12.03 7.96
N GLU A 322 -10.57 -12.41 8.77
CA GLU A 322 -10.38 -12.65 10.21
C GLU A 322 -9.49 -13.87 10.44
N TRP A 323 -9.72 -14.95 9.71
CA TRP A 323 -8.86 -16.12 9.75
C TRP A 323 -7.43 -15.77 9.29
N VAL A 324 -7.30 -15.03 8.17
CA VAL A 324 -5.99 -14.60 7.63
C VAL A 324 -5.22 -13.77 8.66
N ALA A 325 -5.85 -12.76 9.23
CA ALA A 325 -5.23 -11.88 10.23
C ALA A 325 -4.82 -12.66 11.50
N SER A 326 -5.70 -13.52 12.00
CA SER A 326 -5.48 -14.30 13.23
C SER A 326 -4.39 -15.37 13.08
N ASN A 327 -4.22 -15.92 11.87
CA ASN A 327 -3.23 -16.97 11.60
C ASN A 327 -1.91 -16.43 11.01
N ARG A 328 -1.81 -15.12 10.76
CA ARG A 328 -0.66 -14.52 10.10
C ARG A 328 0.69 -14.99 10.66
N MET A 329 0.89 -14.85 11.96
CA MET A 329 2.18 -15.19 12.58
C MET A 329 2.52 -16.67 12.48
N ARG A 330 1.52 -17.54 12.60
CA ARG A 330 1.68 -18.99 12.47
C ARG A 330 2.06 -19.37 11.03
N ILE A 331 1.34 -18.83 10.06
CA ILE A 331 1.58 -19.09 8.63
C ILE A 331 2.99 -18.62 8.24
N LEU A 332 3.37 -17.40 8.60
CA LEU A 332 4.69 -16.83 8.28
C LEU A 332 5.82 -17.64 8.89
N LYS A 333 5.67 -18.09 10.15
CA LYS A 333 6.68 -18.91 10.84
C LYS A 333 6.85 -20.28 10.17
N GLU A 334 5.74 -20.95 9.81
CA GLU A 334 5.77 -22.25 9.13
C GLU A 334 6.36 -22.12 7.73
N TRP A 335 5.95 -21.09 6.97
CA TRP A 335 6.52 -20.80 5.65
C TRP A 335 8.03 -20.57 5.72
N GLN A 336 8.49 -19.75 6.64
CA GLN A 336 9.91 -19.47 6.84
C GLN A 336 10.72 -20.73 7.13
N LYS A 337 10.19 -21.59 8.00
CA LYS A 337 10.83 -22.87 8.33
C LYS A 337 11.00 -23.77 7.12
N ARG A 338 10.01 -23.78 6.20
CA ARG A 338 10.02 -24.71 5.04
C ARG A 338 10.81 -24.14 3.84
N TYR A 339 10.73 -22.84 3.56
CA TYR A 339 11.06 -22.30 2.24
C TYR A 339 12.07 -21.16 2.20
N ASP A 340 12.48 -20.59 3.33
CA ASP A 340 13.32 -19.38 3.37
C ASP A 340 14.71 -19.54 2.75
N SER A 341 15.15 -20.79 2.52
CA SER A 341 16.45 -21.10 1.92
C SER A 341 16.65 -20.56 0.50
N LYS A 342 15.56 -20.26 -0.22
CA LYS A 342 15.60 -19.65 -1.57
C LYS A 342 15.27 -18.15 -1.54
N SER A 343 15.19 -17.53 -0.38
CA SER A 343 14.94 -16.09 -0.31
C SER A 343 16.15 -15.29 -0.77
N GLU A 344 15.89 -14.22 -1.54
CA GLU A 344 16.97 -13.30 -1.92
C GLU A 344 17.59 -12.65 -0.66
N PRO A 345 18.89 -12.30 -0.70
CA PRO A 345 19.54 -11.64 0.44
C PRO A 345 18.79 -10.37 0.85
N LYS A 346 18.71 -10.15 2.16
CA LYS A 346 18.20 -8.88 2.69
C LYS A 346 19.18 -7.78 2.30
N SER A 347 18.71 -6.84 1.48
CA SER A 347 19.49 -5.66 1.07
C SER A 347 19.60 -4.64 2.20
#